data_54865782b1dcaf73e10c7fc2a3f309c2
#
_entry.id   54865782b1dcaf73e10c7fc2a3f309c2
#
_cell.length_a   1.000
_cell.length_b   1.000
_cell.length_c   1.000
_cell.angle_alpha   90.00
_cell.angle_beta   90.00
_cell.angle_gamma   90.00
#
_symmetry.space_group_name_H-M   'P 1'
#
loop_
_entity.id
_entity.type
_entity.pdbx_description
1 polymer ?
#
loop_
_entity_poly.entity_id
_entity_poly.type
_entity_poly.pdbx_seq_one_letter_code
_entity_poly.pdbx_strand_id
1 'polypeptide(L)'
;LYSSQLRSGINMRIVLTGSSGRLGRAIFNRLAGEHSVVGIDRSPFSTTHLVGDLADTALLREAIEGADAIVHCAALHAPHVGTVPDAEFRRINVEGTYLLAETAMAAGVKRLIFTSTTALYGHTVVPGGCIWVDEDTVPQPKSIYHRTKLEAERMLESMAGPDLQVRVLRMSRSFPEPANIAATYRLHRGVDIRDVADAHAAGLTNGGDHFQRHIISAGTLFKPEDCEMLAVDAASVIQLRAPGLATKFAQRNWPLAQRIDRVYASKSASSVLGWHFRFGYDEV
;
A
#
# COMPACT_ATOMS: atom_id res chain seq x y z
N LEU A 1 -35.54 15.77 -3.24
CA LEU A 1 -35.34 15.05 -4.49
C LEU A 1 -33.84 15.10 -4.82
N TYR A 2 -33.05 14.17 -4.19
CA TYR A 2 -31.65 13.91 -4.56
C TYR A 2 -31.69 12.93 -5.73
N SER A 3 -31.38 13.38 -6.93
CA SER A 3 -31.16 12.52 -8.08
C SER A 3 -29.89 11.71 -7.86
N SER A 4 -30.05 10.43 -7.51
CA SER A 4 -28.98 9.44 -7.57
C SER A 4 -28.62 9.24 -9.06
N GLN A 5 -27.58 9.92 -9.52
CA GLN A 5 -26.87 9.46 -10.70
C GLN A 5 -26.15 8.16 -10.32
N LEU A 6 -26.82 7.04 -10.58
CA LEU A 6 -26.22 5.72 -10.61
C LEU A 6 -25.07 5.77 -11.62
N ARG A 7 -23.82 5.86 -11.14
CA ARG A 7 -22.64 5.54 -11.95
C ARG A 7 -22.80 4.06 -12.31
N SER A 8 -22.95 3.76 -13.58
CA SER A 8 -22.87 2.40 -14.12
C SER A 8 -21.43 1.90 -13.99
N GLY A 9 -20.99 1.62 -12.78
CA GLY A 9 -19.72 0.93 -12.50
C GLY A 9 -19.92 -0.56 -12.79
N ILE A 10 -18.98 -1.19 -13.48
CA ILE A 10 -18.93 -2.63 -13.69
C ILE A 10 -18.89 -3.28 -12.31
N ASN A 11 -19.91 -4.05 -11.93
CA ASN A 11 -19.91 -4.83 -10.70
C ASN A 11 -18.99 -6.03 -10.88
N MET A 12 -17.75 -5.95 -10.36
CA MET A 12 -16.76 -7.03 -10.41
C MET A 12 -16.92 -8.00 -9.24
N ARG A 13 -16.59 -9.28 -9.47
CA ARG A 13 -16.29 -10.24 -8.41
C ARG A 13 -14.81 -10.14 -8.06
N ILE A 14 -14.49 -9.71 -6.85
CA ILE A 14 -13.12 -9.45 -6.39
C ILE A 14 -12.75 -10.40 -5.26
N VAL A 15 -11.62 -11.10 -5.38
CA VAL A 15 -11.06 -11.87 -4.28
C VAL A 15 -10.08 -10.99 -3.50
N LEU A 16 -10.30 -10.87 -2.20
CA LEU A 16 -9.45 -10.10 -1.28
C LEU A 16 -8.77 -11.03 -0.30
N THR A 17 -7.46 -11.21 -0.40
CA THR A 17 -6.68 -11.96 0.60
C THR A 17 -6.21 -11.05 1.72
N GLY A 18 -6.07 -11.58 2.94
CA GLY A 18 -5.74 -10.78 4.12
C GLY A 18 -6.92 -9.94 4.62
N SER A 19 -8.14 -10.41 4.40
CA SER A 19 -9.39 -9.67 4.61
C SER A 19 -9.68 -9.33 6.07
N SER A 20 -9.20 -10.12 7.05
CA SER A 20 -9.36 -9.84 8.49
C SER A 20 -8.40 -8.77 9.01
N GLY A 21 -7.29 -8.54 8.29
CA GLY A 21 -6.28 -7.55 8.65
C GLY A 21 -6.83 -6.11 8.59
N ARG A 22 -6.14 -5.17 9.27
CA ARG A 22 -6.58 -3.77 9.32
C ARG A 22 -6.75 -3.15 7.92
N LEU A 23 -5.78 -3.37 7.02
CA LEU A 23 -5.85 -2.88 5.64
C LEU A 23 -6.92 -3.65 4.84
N GLY A 24 -6.97 -4.98 4.95
CA GLY A 24 -7.96 -5.80 4.25
C GLY A 24 -9.39 -5.37 4.56
N ARG A 25 -9.70 -5.08 5.84
CA ARG A 25 -11.01 -4.55 6.25
C ARG A 25 -11.32 -3.18 5.62
N ALA A 26 -10.32 -2.29 5.56
CA ALA A 26 -10.51 -0.99 4.94
C ALA A 26 -10.79 -1.11 3.43
N ILE A 27 -10.07 -2.01 2.75
CA ILE A 27 -10.29 -2.30 1.32
C ILE A 27 -11.64 -2.98 1.11
N PHE A 28 -11.99 -3.97 1.95
CA PHE A 28 -13.30 -4.63 1.88
C PHE A 28 -14.43 -3.61 1.95
N ASN A 29 -14.41 -2.75 2.96
CA ASN A 29 -15.44 -1.72 3.16
C ASN A 29 -15.49 -0.72 1.99
N ARG A 30 -14.34 -0.41 1.39
CA ARG A 30 -14.26 0.48 0.23
C ARG A 30 -14.89 -0.13 -1.03
N LEU A 31 -14.70 -1.43 -1.23
CA LEU A 31 -15.11 -2.13 -2.45
C LEU A 31 -16.54 -2.73 -2.38
N ALA A 32 -16.98 -3.17 -1.21
CA ALA A 32 -18.23 -3.93 -1.04
C ALA A 32 -19.50 -3.15 -1.39
N GLY A 33 -19.45 -1.81 -1.44
CA GLY A 33 -20.58 -0.98 -1.88
C GLY A 33 -20.79 -0.96 -3.40
N GLU A 34 -19.78 -1.35 -4.18
CA GLU A 34 -19.78 -1.26 -5.64
C GLU A 34 -19.51 -2.61 -6.32
N HIS A 35 -18.95 -3.59 -5.58
CA HIS A 35 -18.47 -4.86 -6.08
C HIS A 35 -18.85 -6.04 -5.17
N SER A 36 -18.86 -7.26 -5.72
CA SER A 36 -18.95 -8.50 -4.94
C SER A 36 -17.55 -8.87 -4.42
N VAL A 37 -17.32 -8.79 -3.12
CA VAL A 37 -15.99 -9.05 -2.54
C VAL A 37 -15.99 -10.36 -1.77
N VAL A 38 -15.11 -11.30 -2.12
CA VAL A 38 -14.87 -12.55 -1.41
C VAL A 38 -13.57 -12.44 -0.62
N GLY A 39 -13.68 -12.35 0.70
CA GLY A 39 -12.53 -12.27 1.60
C GLY A 39 -11.95 -13.62 1.97
N ILE A 40 -10.62 -13.77 1.91
CA ILE A 40 -9.86 -14.93 2.39
C ILE A 40 -8.90 -14.46 3.48
N ASP A 41 -8.85 -15.19 4.59
CA ASP A 41 -7.85 -14.97 5.65
C ASP A 41 -7.67 -16.23 6.49
N ARG A 42 -6.56 -16.33 7.21
CA ARG A 42 -6.35 -17.42 8.21
C ARG A 42 -7.18 -17.19 9.48
N SER A 43 -7.62 -15.96 9.71
CA SER A 43 -8.41 -15.59 10.88
C SER A 43 -9.83 -15.24 10.47
N PRO A 44 -10.86 -15.76 11.19
CA PRO A 44 -12.25 -15.39 10.92
C PRO A 44 -12.51 -13.94 11.30
N PHE A 45 -13.26 -13.24 10.47
CA PHE A 45 -13.77 -11.90 10.71
C PHE A 45 -15.01 -11.65 9.84
N SER A 46 -15.78 -10.59 10.09
CA SER A 46 -16.97 -10.25 9.29
C SER A 46 -16.67 -9.99 7.79
N THR A 47 -15.40 -9.73 7.45
CA THR A 47 -14.91 -9.54 6.08
C THR A 47 -14.25 -10.79 5.49
N THR A 48 -14.25 -11.92 6.21
CA THR A 48 -13.64 -13.19 5.79
C THR A 48 -14.74 -14.19 5.46
N HIS A 49 -14.85 -14.57 4.20
CA HIS A 49 -15.83 -15.56 3.71
C HIS A 49 -15.24 -16.97 3.75
N LEU A 50 -13.95 -17.10 3.42
CA LEU A 50 -13.24 -18.37 3.41
C LEU A 50 -12.03 -18.28 4.37
N VAL A 51 -12.01 -19.17 5.36
CA VAL A 51 -10.93 -19.22 6.35
C VAL A 51 -9.94 -20.30 5.94
N GLY A 52 -8.70 -19.89 5.67
CA GLY A 52 -7.64 -20.81 5.28
C GLY A 52 -6.32 -20.14 4.90
N ASP A 53 -5.34 -20.95 4.53
CA ASP A 53 -3.98 -20.53 4.17
C ASP A 53 -3.83 -20.40 2.64
N LEU A 54 -2.98 -19.48 2.18
CA LEU A 54 -2.66 -19.30 0.76
C LEU A 54 -1.96 -20.52 0.12
N ALA A 55 -1.43 -21.42 0.93
CA ALA A 55 -0.89 -22.70 0.44
C ALA A 55 -1.98 -23.73 0.11
N ASP A 56 -3.24 -23.50 0.51
CA ASP A 56 -4.36 -24.36 0.17
C ASP A 56 -4.88 -24.05 -1.24
N THR A 57 -4.42 -24.83 -2.20
CA THR A 57 -4.79 -24.64 -3.62
C THR A 57 -6.27 -24.95 -3.90
N ALA A 58 -6.91 -25.81 -3.09
CA ALA A 58 -8.34 -26.09 -3.25
C ALA A 58 -9.17 -24.86 -2.84
N LEU A 59 -8.85 -24.28 -1.69
CA LEU A 59 -9.45 -23.04 -1.21
C LEU A 59 -9.23 -21.88 -2.21
N LEU A 60 -8.02 -21.76 -2.76
CA LEU A 60 -7.74 -20.70 -3.76
C LEU A 60 -8.59 -20.88 -5.02
N ARG A 61 -8.74 -22.11 -5.53
CA ARG A 61 -9.58 -22.40 -6.72
C ARG A 61 -11.03 -22.06 -6.45
N GLU A 62 -11.58 -22.47 -5.30
CA GLU A 62 -12.95 -22.16 -4.89
C GLU A 62 -13.17 -20.64 -4.82
N ALA A 63 -12.27 -19.92 -4.18
CA ALA A 63 -12.39 -18.48 -4.03
C ALA A 63 -12.32 -17.71 -5.35
N ILE A 64 -11.43 -18.14 -6.26
CA ILE A 64 -11.08 -17.45 -7.50
C ILE A 64 -12.06 -17.79 -8.63
N GLU A 65 -12.85 -18.84 -8.50
CA GLU A 65 -13.84 -19.21 -9.53
C GLU A 65 -14.73 -18.03 -9.88
N GLY A 66 -14.71 -17.63 -11.16
CA GLY A 66 -15.51 -16.50 -11.67
C GLY A 66 -15.08 -15.12 -11.18
N ALA A 67 -13.87 -14.99 -10.63
CA ALA A 67 -13.34 -13.68 -10.20
C ALA A 67 -12.85 -12.84 -11.39
N ASP A 68 -13.16 -11.55 -11.37
CA ASP A 68 -12.65 -10.58 -12.35
C ASP A 68 -11.28 -10.04 -11.95
N ALA A 69 -11.03 -9.90 -10.64
CA ALA A 69 -9.80 -9.33 -10.11
C ALA A 69 -9.43 -9.92 -8.73
N ILE A 70 -8.14 -9.81 -8.40
CA ILE A 70 -7.60 -10.14 -7.07
C ILE A 70 -6.98 -8.90 -6.45
N VAL A 71 -7.27 -8.68 -5.16
CA VAL A 71 -6.54 -7.75 -4.29
C VAL A 71 -5.80 -8.57 -3.25
N HIS A 72 -4.47 -8.57 -3.32
CA HIS A 72 -3.62 -9.40 -2.48
C HIS A 72 -2.93 -8.60 -1.37
N CYS A 73 -3.49 -8.68 -0.14
CA CYS A 73 -2.96 -8.02 1.05
C CYS A 73 -2.38 -8.98 2.08
N ALA A 74 -2.67 -10.30 1.97
CA ALA A 74 -2.15 -11.29 2.91
C ALA A 74 -0.63 -11.31 2.90
N ALA A 75 -0.01 -11.16 4.05
CA ALA A 75 1.44 -11.26 4.23
C ALA A 75 1.81 -11.38 5.72
N LEU A 76 2.92 -12.04 6.01
CA LEU A 76 3.65 -11.77 7.24
C LEU A 76 4.38 -10.44 7.07
N HIS A 77 4.33 -9.56 8.09
CA HIS A 77 4.85 -8.20 7.99
C HIS A 77 5.72 -7.82 9.20
N ALA A 78 6.18 -6.57 9.29
CA ALA A 78 7.18 -6.12 10.25
C ALA A 78 7.02 -6.61 11.71
N PRO A 79 5.82 -6.63 12.33
CA PRO A 79 5.65 -7.17 13.69
C PRO A 79 5.99 -8.65 13.87
N HIS A 80 6.01 -9.43 12.80
CA HIS A 80 6.34 -10.86 12.85
C HIS A 80 7.86 -11.12 12.73
N VAL A 81 8.66 -10.12 12.37
CA VAL A 81 10.11 -10.26 12.23
C VAL A 81 10.73 -10.56 13.59
N GLY A 82 11.52 -11.64 13.67
CA GLY A 82 12.14 -12.11 14.90
C GLY A 82 11.24 -13.00 15.76
N THR A 83 9.94 -13.12 15.46
CA THR A 83 9.01 -14.03 16.18
C THR A 83 8.56 -15.21 15.31
N VAL A 84 8.58 -15.03 14.00
CA VAL A 84 8.23 -16.08 13.02
C VAL A 84 9.48 -16.43 12.22
N PRO A 85 9.76 -17.72 11.93
CA PRO A 85 10.92 -18.14 11.15
C PRO A 85 10.96 -17.54 9.74
N ASP A 86 12.15 -17.25 9.22
CA ASP A 86 12.36 -16.73 7.87
C ASP A 86 11.75 -17.61 6.77
N ALA A 87 11.77 -18.93 6.96
CA ALA A 87 11.15 -19.89 6.05
C ALA A 87 9.64 -19.66 5.90
N GLU A 88 8.96 -19.32 6.99
CA GLU A 88 7.52 -19.04 6.98
C GLU A 88 7.20 -17.71 6.26
N PHE A 89 8.08 -16.72 6.38
CA PHE A 89 7.98 -15.51 5.55
C PHE A 89 8.05 -15.83 4.05
N ARG A 90 8.95 -16.73 3.63
CA ARG A 90 9.05 -17.15 2.23
C ARG A 90 7.81 -17.91 1.80
N ARG A 91 7.38 -18.88 2.61
CA ARG A 91 6.20 -19.70 2.32
C ARG A 91 4.95 -18.84 2.10
N ILE A 92 4.71 -17.85 2.96
CA ILE A 92 3.51 -17.03 2.86
C ILE A 92 3.68 -15.91 1.84
N ASN A 93 4.77 -15.14 1.92
CA ASN A 93 4.90 -13.91 1.14
C ASN A 93 5.36 -14.14 -0.30
N VAL A 94 6.05 -15.24 -0.57
CA VAL A 94 6.58 -15.54 -1.93
C VAL A 94 5.80 -16.70 -2.55
N GLU A 95 5.86 -17.89 -1.93
CA GLU A 95 5.23 -19.09 -2.48
C GLU A 95 3.71 -18.97 -2.52
N GLY A 96 3.09 -18.44 -1.43
CA GLY A 96 1.65 -18.17 -1.39
C GLY A 96 1.22 -17.13 -2.42
N THR A 97 2.03 -16.09 -2.65
CA THR A 97 1.77 -15.09 -3.72
C THR A 97 1.89 -15.73 -5.11
N TYR A 98 2.87 -16.62 -5.32
CA TYR A 98 3.03 -17.35 -6.57
C TYR A 98 1.81 -18.24 -6.86
N LEU A 99 1.41 -19.09 -5.89
CA LEU A 99 0.26 -19.97 -6.02
C LEU A 99 -1.03 -19.20 -6.30
N LEU A 100 -1.21 -18.06 -5.65
CA LEU A 100 -2.36 -17.18 -5.89
C LEU A 100 -2.35 -16.66 -7.34
N ALA A 101 -1.21 -16.14 -7.82
CA ALA A 101 -1.10 -15.59 -9.17
C ALA A 101 -1.24 -16.67 -10.24
N GLU A 102 -0.64 -17.85 -10.05
CA GLU A 102 -0.76 -19.01 -10.93
C GLU A 102 -2.22 -19.48 -11.02
N THR A 103 -2.91 -19.61 -9.88
CA THR A 103 -4.32 -19.99 -9.83
C THR A 103 -5.20 -18.94 -10.51
N ALA A 104 -4.89 -17.65 -10.33
CA ALA A 104 -5.58 -16.55 -10.97
C ALA A 104 -5.47 -16.62 -12.50
N MET A 105 -4.26 -16.82 -13.02
CA MET A 105 -4.01 -16.98 -14.46
C MET A 105 -4.76 -18.19 -15.05
N ALA A 106 -4.70 -19.34 -14.35
CA ALA A 106 -5.40 -20.55 -14.76
C ALA A 106 -6.93 -20.38 -14.78
N ALA A 107 -7.49 -19.55 -13.92
CA ALA A 107 -8.91 -19.19 -13.86
C ALA A 107 -9.29 -18.05 -14.82
N GLY A 108 -8.34 -17.47 -15.55
CA GLY A 108 -8.58 -16.39 -16.51
C GLY A 108 -8.74 -15.00 -15.88
N VAL A 109 -8.38 -14.82 -14.61
CA VAL A 109 -8.39 -13.50 -13.94
C VAL A 109 -7.37 -12.59 -14.61
N LYS A 110 -7.79 -11.38 -14.99
CA LYS A 110 -6.96 -10.46 -15.77
C LYS A 110 -6.29 -9.37 -14.94
N ARG A 111 -6.63 -9.23 -13.65
CA ARG A 111 -6.16 -8.12 -12.80
C ARG A 111 -5.73 -8.61 -11.42
N LEU A 112 -4.49 -8.27 -11.01
CA LEU A 112 -3.96 -8.50 -9.68
C LEU A 112 -3.39 -7.20 -9.09
N ILE A 113 -3.94 -6.78 -7.95
CA ILE A 113 -3.44 -5.64 -7.17
C ILE A 113 -2.65 -6.20 -6.00
N PHE A 114 -1.35 -5.91 -5.95
CA PHE A 114 -0.45 -6.42 -4.91
C PHE A 114 -0.07 -5.33 -3.91
N THR A 115 -0.42 -5.53 -2.66
CA THR A 115 0.01 -4.66 -1.57
C THR A 115 1.47 -4.90 -1.25
N SER A 116 2.33 -3.94 -1.60
CA SER A 116 3.74 -3.90 -1.22
C SER A 116 4.00 -2.79 -0.20
N THR A 117 5.23 -2.41 0.00
CA THR A 117 5.64 -1.51 1.08
C THR A 117 6.81 -0.62 0.70
N THR A 118 6.80 0.64 1.13
CA THR A 118 7.98 1.52 1.03
C THR A 118 9.12 1.12 1.99
N ALA A 119 8.89 0.17 2.90
CA ALA A 119 9.94 -0.37 3.76
C ALA A 119 11.08 -1.06 2.96
N LEU A 120 10.83 -1.40 1.68
CA LEU A 120 11.85 -1.89 0.74
C LEU A 120 13.06 -0.97 0.62
N TYR A 121 12.89 0.33 0.84
CA TYR A 121 13.95 1.35 0.78
C TYR A 121 14.76 1.48 2.08
N GLY A 122 14.70 0.46 2.94
CA GLY A 122 15.20 0.54 4.32
C GLY A 122 16.68 0.91 4.48
N HIS A 123 17.59 0.43 3.61
CA HIS A 123 19.03 0.76 3.63
C HIS A 123 19.41 1.91 2.69
N THR A 124 18.49 2.41 1.89
CA THR A 124 18.73 3.56 1.02
C THR A 124 18.95 4.84 1.84
N VAL A 125 18.40 4.88 3.05
CA VAL A 125 18.55 6.01 3.98
C VAL A 125 19.87 5.91 4.72
N VAL A 126 20.73 6.88 4.50
CA VAL A 126 22.04 7.00 5.18
C VAL A 126 21.85 7.71 6.52
N PRO A 127 22.47 7.23 7.63
CA PRO A 127 22.42 7.92 8.91
C PRO A 127 22.82 9.39 8.81
N GLY A 128 22.01 10.29 9.36
CA GLY A 128 22.26 11.73 9.34
C GLY A 128 21.88 12.44 8.03
N GLY A 129 21.42 11.70 7.00
CA GLY A 129 20.93 12.26 5.75
C GLY A 129 19.40 12.21 5.61
N CYS A 130 18.89 12.87 4.57
CA CYS A 130 17.54 12.73 4.08
C CYS A 130 17.59 12.37 2.60
N ILE A 131 16.74 11.44 2.17
CA ILE A 131 16.66 11.02 0.78
C ILE A 131 15.26 11.27 0.20
N TRP A 132 15.24 11.75 -1.04
CA TRP A 132 14.03 11.78 -1.86
C TRP A 132 13.86 10.42 -2.54
N VAL A 133 12.74 9.75 -2.29
CA VAL A 133 12.47 8.40 -2.80
C VAL A 133 11.27 8.45 -3.73
N ASP A 134 11.47 7.95 -4.93
CA ASP A 134 10.46 7.74 -5.97
C ASP A 134 10.48 6.28 -6.48
N GLU A 135 9.71 5.99 -7.51
CA GLU A 135 9.59 4.65 -8.09
C GLU A 135 10.88 4.18 -8.78
N ASP A 136 11.76 5.10 -9.21
CA ASP A 136 13.05 4.80 -9.84
C ASP A 136 14.15 4.51 -8.82
N THR A 137 13.90 4.85 -7.55
CA THR A 137 14.85 4.58 -6.47
C THR A 137 15.03 3.08 -6.27
N VAL A 138 16.28 2.62 -6.30
CA VAL A 138 16.60 1.18 -6.14
C VAL A 138 16.33 0.72 -4.71
N PRO A 139 15.45 -0.28 -4.51
CA PRO A 139 15.18 -0.84 -3.19
C PRO A 139 16.40 -1.50 -2.55
N GLN A 140 16.62 -1.25 -1.26
CA GLN A 140 17.66 -1.87 -0.44
C GLN A 140 17.05 -2.47 0.84
N PRO A 141 16.54 -3.72 0.78
CA PRO A 141 15.78 -4.34 1.87
C PRO A 141 16.65 -4.68 3.07
N LYS A 142 16.17 -4.39 4.29
CA LYS A 142 16.85 -4.68 5.56
C LYS A 142 16.49 -6.04 6.17
N SER A 143 15.20 -6.37 6.21
CA SER A 143 14.67 -7.52 6.95
C SER A 143 14.16 -8.61 5.99
N ILE A 144 13.87 -9.80 6.54
CA ILE A 144 13.23 -10.88 5.79
C ILE A 144 11.90 -10.41 5.17
N TYR A 145 11.09 -9.63 5.90
CA TYR A 145 9.86 -9.05 5.37
C TYR A 145 10.11 -8.21 4.12
N HIS A 146 11.10 -7.31 4.15
CA HIS A 146 11.43 -6.48 2.99
C HIS A 146 11.93 -7.32 1.82
N ARG A 147 12.80 -8.30 2.08
CA ARG A 147 13.34 -9.20 1.04
C ARG A 147 12.23 -10.01 0.36
N THR A 148 11.34 -10.62 1.15
CA THR A 148 10.25 -11.43 0.59
C THR A 148 9.23 -10.60 -0.17
N LYS A 149 8.92 -9.36 0.26
CA LYS A 149 8.06 -8.47 -0.52
C LYS A 149 8.69 -8.08 -1.86
N LEU A 150 10.00 -7.75 -1.88
CA LEU A 150 10.71 -7.44 -3.12
C LEU A 150 10.82 -8.65 -4.05
N GLU A 151 11.05 -9.84 -3.50
CA GLU A 151 11.07 -11.10 -4.25
C GLU A 151 9.72 -11.38 -4.91
N ALA A 152 8.62 -11.19 -4.17
CA ALA A 152 7.27 -11.31 -4.70
C ALA A 152 6.96 -10.26 -5.79
N GLU A 153 7.40 -9.00 -5.64
CA GLU A 153 7.26 -7.99 -6.71
C GLU A 153 7.94 -8.43 -8.02
N ARG A 154 9.19 -8.91 -7.93
CA ARG A 154 9.97 -9.35 -9.10
C ARG A 154 9.35 -10.57 -9.77
N MET A 155 8.86 -11.50 -8.98
CA MET A 155 8.15 -12.68 -9.49
C MET A 155 6.86 -12.25 -10.22
N LEU A 156 6.04 -11.39 -9.64
CA LEU A 156 4.83 -10.87 -10.27
C LEU A 156 5.13 -10.06 -11.54
N GLU A 157 6.25 -9.32 -11.56
CA GLU A 157 6.73 -8.62 -12.76
C GLU A 157 7.02 -9.59 -13.91
N SER A 158 7.66 -10.74 -13.61
CA SER A 158 7.94 -11.77 -14.62
C SER A 158 6.68 -12.52 -15.10
N MET A 159 5.62 -12.54 -14.31
CA MET A 159 4.33 -13.17 -14.67
C MET A 159 3.37 -12.19 -15.38
N ALA A 160 3.62 -10.88 -15.28
CA ALA A 160 2.75 -9.88 -15.88
C ALA A 160 2.80 -9.91 -17.41
N GLY A 161 1.64 -9.79 -18.03
CA GLY A 161 1.49 -9.85 -19.48
C GLY A 161 0.04 -9.63 -19.94
N PRO A 162 -0.28 -9.97 -21.17
CA PRO A 162 -1.64 -9.82 -21.71
C PRO A 162 -2.70 -10.59 -20.90
N ASP A 163 -2.28 -11.68 -20.26
CA ASP A 163 -3.17 -12.56 -19.49
C ASP A 163 -3.29 -12.19 -18.02
N LEU A 164 -2.33 -11.43 -17.47
CA LEU A 164 -2.38 -10.94 -16.09
C LEU A 164 -1.77 -9.54 -16.00
N GLN A 165 -2.59 -8.54 -15.76
CA GLN A 165 -2.12 -7.19 -15.45
C GLN A 165 -1.89 -7.04 -13.95
N VAL A 166 -0.70 -6.59 -13.56
CA VAL A 166 -0.30 -6.45 -12.16
C VAL A 166 -0.13 -4.98 -11.78
N ARG A 167 -0.67 -4.59 -10.64
CA ARG A 167 -0.45 -3.27 -10.00
C ARG A 167 0.19 -3.48 -8.64
N VAL A 168 1.42 -3.05 -8.49
CA VAL A 168 2.15 -3.10 -7.21
C VAL A 168 2.00 -1.76 -6.50
N LEU A 169 1.40 -1.79 -5.31
CA LEU A 169 1.18 -0.61 -4.49
C LEU A 169 2.15 -0.64 -3.29
N ARG A 170 3.26 0.09 -3.38
CA ARG A 170 4.24 0.28 -2.29
C ARG A 170 3.68 1.30 -1.30
N MET A 171 2.83 0.84 -0.38
CA MET A 171 2.24 1.71 0.61
C MET A 171 3.26 2.20 1.64
N SER A 172 3.16 3.47 2.01
CA SER A 172 3.93 4.06 3.09
C SER A 172 3.31 3.77 4.47
N ARG A 173 3.88 4.33 5.54
CA ARG A 173 3.44 4.05 6.91
C ARG A 173 1.98 4.44 7.11
N SER A 174 1.17 3.48 7.56
CA SER A 174 -0.27 3.65 7.77
C SER A 174 -0.75 3.06 9.11
N PHE A 175 0.12 2.97 10.11
CA PHE A 175 -0.26 2.49 11.45
C PHE A 175 -1.07 3.55 12.20
N PRO A 176 -1.93 3.13 13.16
CA PRO A 176 -2.52 4.07 14.11
C PRO A 176 -1.42 4.77 14.92
N GLU A 177 -1.47 6.09 14.94
CA GLU A 177 -0.51 6.94 15.62
C GLU A 177 -1.25 8.05 16.34
N PRO A 178 -0.68 8.65 17.41
CA PRO A 178 -1.16 9.93 17.93
C PRO A 178 -1.24 10.99 16.83
N ALA A 179 -2.20 11.90 16.93
CA ALA A 179 -2.51 12.86 15.87
C ALA A 179 -1.29 13.68 15.39
N ASN A 180 -0.46 14.18 16.31
CA ASN A 180 0.78 14.90 15.96
C ASN A 180 1.80 14.05 15.18
N ILE A 181 1.92 12.78 15.53
CA ILE A 181 2.81 11.83 14.86
C ILE A 181 2.26 11.48 13.48
N ALA A 182 0.94 11.25 13.38
CA ALA A 182 0.28 10.99 12.10
C ALA A 182 0.44 12.18 11.13
N ALA A 183 0.21 13.42 11.59
CA ALA A 183 0.41 14.63 10.81
C ALA A 183 1.86 14.75 10.31
N THR A 184 2.83 14.55 11.20
CA THR A 184 4.26 14.56 10.85
C THR A 184 4.58 13.52 9.79
N TYR A 185 4.12 12.26 9.95
CA TYR A 185 4.39 11.21 8.96
C TYR A 185 3.73 11.50 7.61
N ARG A 186 2.51 12.05 7.59
CA ARG A 186 1.83 12.40 6.35
C ARG A 186 2.52 13.50 5.55
N LEU A 187 3.41 14.29 6.17
CA LEU A 187 4.25 15.24 5.43
C LEU A 187 5.29 14.57 4.53
N HIS A 188 5.75 13.35 4.87
CA HIS A 188 6.92 12.79 4.20
C HIS A 188 6.93 11.28 3.94
N ARG A 189 6.24 10.46 4.76
CA ARG A 189 6.29 8.98 4.65
C ARG A 189 5.07 8.27 5.21
N GLY A 190 3.98 8.95 5.39
CA GLY A 190 2.74 8.38 5.92
C GLY A 190 1.59 8.48 4.93
N VAL A 191 0.58 7.64 5.11
CA VAL A 191 -0.66 7.66 4.35
C VAL A 191 -1.82 7.20 5.23
N ASP A 192 -3.00 7.79 5.02
CA ASP A 192 -4.21 7.31 5.68
C ASP A 192 -4.66 5.97 5.09
N ILE A 193 -5.17 5.08 5.92
CA ILE A 193 -5.61 3.75 5.46
C ILE A 193 -6.77 3.81 4.47
N ARG A 194 -7.62 4.86 4.55
CA ARG A 194 -8.72 5.09 3.62
C ARG A 194 -8.19 5.45 2.23
N ASP A 195 -7.14 6.26 2.17
CA ASP A 195 -6.44 6.59 0.93
C ASP A 195 -5.74 5.37 0.33
N VAL A 196 -5.16 4.49 1.17
CA VAL A 196 -4.60 3.21 0.68
C VAL A 196 -5.70 2.34 0.08
N ALA A 197 -6.87 2.25 0.72
CA ALA A 197 -8.00 1.49 0.17
C ALA A 197 -8.50 2.08 -1.17
N ASP A 198 -8.55 3.40 -1.30
CA ASP A 198 -8.88 4.07 -2.56
C ASP A 198 -7.83 3.81 -3.66
N ALA A 199 -6.53 3.72 -3.31
CA ALA A 199 -5.49 3.35 -4.27
C ALA A 199 -5.68 1.93 -4.81
N HIS A 200 -6.10 0.97 -3.96
CA HIS A 200 -6.44 -0.38 -4.40
C HIS A 200 -7.66 -0.39 -5.34
N ALA A 201 -8.68 0.42 -5.04
CA ALA A 201 -9.84 0.58 -5.92
C ALA A 201 -9.44 1.18 -7.28
N ALA A 202 -8.60 2.21 -7.29
CA ALA A 202 -8.09 2.81 -8.53
C ALA A 202 -7.31 1.80 -9.38
N GLY A 203 -6.50 0.93 -8.75
CA GLY A 203 -5.75 -0.13 -9.43
C GLY A 203 -6.62 -1.15 -10.17
N LEU A 204 -7.88 -1.32 -9.79
CA LEU A 204 -8.79 -2.28 -10.44
C LEU A 204 -9.14 -1.87 -11.88
N THR A 205 -9.22 -0.59 -12.17
CA THR A 205 -9.78 -0.08 -13.44
C THR A 205 -8.78 0.70 -14.29
N ASN A 206 -7.60 1.07 -13.74
CA ASN A 206 -6.65 1.84 -14.53
C ASN A 206 -6.06 1.03 -15.69
N GLY A 207 -5.86 1.71 -16.82
CA GLY A 207 -5.23 1.14 -18.01
C GLY A 207 -3.68 1.20 -17.98
N GLY A 208 -3.06 1.06 -19.17
CA GLY A 208 -1.63 1.18 -19.39
C GLY A 208 -0.88 -0.15 -19.36
N ASP A 209 0.40 -0.13 -19.03
CA ASP A 209 1.30 -1.27 -19.09
C ASP A 209 0.83 -2.47 -18.27
N HIS A 210 1.23 -3.68 -18.68
CA HIS A 210 0.84 -4.90 -17.97
C HIS A 210 1.36 -4.96 -16.54
N PHE A 211 2.49 -4.35 -16.27
CA PHE A 211 3.05 -4.21 -14.93
C PHE A 211 3.25 -2.74 -14.58
N GLN A 212 2.74 -2.33 -13.44
CA GLN A 212 2.95 -0.97 -12.91
C GLN A 212 3.28 -1.04 -11.43
N ARG A 213 4.12 -0.10 -10.98
CA ARG A 213 4.57 0.02 -9.60
C ARG A 213 4.40 1.46 -9.14
N HIS A 214 3.74 1.67 -8.00
CA HIS A 214 3.40 2.98 -7.49
C HIS A 214 3.73 3.10 -6.01
N ILE A 215 4.31 4.23 -5.60
CA ILE A 215 4.42 4.62 -4.19
C ILE A 215 3.10 5.24 -3.77
N ILE A 216 2.49 4.68 -2.72
CA ILE A 216 1.24 5.17 -2.14
C ILE A 216 1.58 5.86 -0.81
N SER A 217 1.70 7.18 -0.86
CA SER A 217 2.00 8.08 0.26
C SER A 217 1.12 9.31 0.18
N ALA A 218 0.82 9.95 1.30
CA ALA A 218 0.20 11.26 1.27
C ALA A 218 1.11 12.23 0.51
N GLY A 219 0.53 13.27 -0.09
CA GLY A 219 1.31 14.28 -0.78
C GLY A 219 2.23 15.04 0.17
N THR A 220 3.40 15.39 -0.31
CA THR A 220 4.35 16.20 0.43
C THR A 220 4.43 17.62 -0.11
N LEU A 221 4.65 18.60 0.77
CA LEU A 221 4.96 19.98 0.41
C LEU A 221 6.47 20.21 0.23
N PHE A 222 7.28 19.22 0.64
CA PHE A 222 8.72 19.29 0.46
C PHE A 222 9.10 19.09 -1.00
N LYS A 223 10.32 19.52 -1.31
CA LYS A 223 10.95 19.38 -2.62
C LYS A 223 12.28 18.64 -2.47
N PRO A 224 12.83 18.04 -3.54
CA PRO A 224 14.12 17.35 -3.47
C PRO A 224 15.25 18.19 -2.85
N GLU A 225 15.29 19.49 -3.16
CA GLU A 225 16.29 20.42 -2.63
C GLU A 225 16.16 20.70 -1.13
N ASP A 226 15.02 20.39 -0.51
CA ASP A 226 14.83 20.53 0.94
C ASP A 226 15.54 19.42 1.73
N CYS A 227 15.97 18.32 1.09
CA CYS A 227 16.48 17.14 1.78
C CYS A 227 17.70 17.44 2.68
N GLU A 228 18.60 18.31 2.27
CA GLU A 228 19.75 18.68 3.07
C GLU A 228 19.33 19.32 4.41
N MET A 229 18.40 20.28 4.35
CA MET A 229 17.87 20.95 5.54
C MET A 229 16.94 20.06 6.35
N LEU A 230 16.15 19.21 5.71
CA LEU A 230 15.29 18.23 6.40
C LEU A 230 16.08 17.26 7.28
N ALA A 231 17.32 16.94 6.89
CA ALA A 231 18.22 16.09 7.65
C ALA A 231 18.74 16.74 8.96
N VAL A 232 18.81 18.06 9.02
CA VAL A 232 19.45 18.79 10.14
C VAL A 232 18.48 19.69 10.91
N ASP A 233 17.55 20.36 10.23
CA ASP A 233 16.56 21.29 10.79
C ASP A 233 15.24 21.21 10.04
N ALA A 234 14.54 20.09 10.18
CA ALA A 234 13.24 19.90 9.54
C ALA A 234 12.17 20.87 10.07
N ALA A 235 12.31 21.36 11.30
CA ALA A 235 11.36 22.30 11.88
C ALA A 235 11.30 23.61 11.07
N SER A 236 12.45 24.18 10.71
CA SER A 236 12.52 25.37 9.87
C SER A 236 11.94 25.13 8.47
N VAL A 237 12.19 23.97 7.88
CA VAL A 237 11.61 23.61 6.58
C VAL A 237 10.09 23.47 6.66
N ILE A 238 9.55 22.83 7.72
CA ILE A 238 8.10 22.73 7.95
C ILE A 238 7.46 24.12 8.11
N GLN A 239 8.10 25.02 8.88
CA GLN A 239 7.63 26.40 9.02
C GLN A 239 7.58 27.14 7.70
N LEU A 240 8.57 26.93 6.83
CA LEU A 240 8.63 27.54 5.49
C LEU A 240 7.56 26.97 4.54
N ARG A 241 7.44 25.63 4.47
CA ARG A 241 6.60 24.94 3.48
C ARG A 241 5.15 24.77 3.91
N ALA A 242 4.91 24.67 5.22
CA ALA A 242 3.60 24.43 5.83
C ALA A 242 3.35 25.33 7.06
N PRO A 243 3.38 26.68 6.92
CA PRO A 243 3.26 27.60 8.05
C PRO A 243 1.95 27.42 8.83
N GLY A 244 0.84 27.08 8.15
CA GLY A 244 -0.45 26.79 8.79
C GLY A 244 -0.39 25.56 9.70
N LEU A 245 0.34 24.51 9.30
CA LEU A 245 0.57 23.33 10.14
C LEU A 245 1.45 23.69 11.36
N ALA A 246 2.53 24.44 11.16
CA ALA A 246 3.40 24.88 12.24
C ALA A 246 2.60 25.68 13.30
N THR A 247 1.71 26.55 12.86
CA THR A 247 0.79 27.29 13.75
C THR A 247 -0.15 26.35 14.52
N LYS A 248 -0.78 25.37 13.85
CA LYS A 248 -1.64 24.37 14.50
C LYS A 248 -0.86 23.54 15.54
N PHE A 249 0.37 23.17 15.26
CA PHE A 249 1.25 22.45 16.19
C PHE A 249 1.57 23.31 17.42
N ALA A 250 1.95 24.56 17.23
CA ALA A 250 2.24 25.49 18.33
C ALA A 250 1.01 25.70 19.24
N GLN A 251 -0.18 25.89 18.68
CA GLN A 251 -1.44 26.06 19.42
C GLN A 251 -1.78 24.82 20.27
N ARG A 252 -1.36 23.63 19.87
CA ARG A 252 -1.59 22.36 20.57
C ARG A 252 -0.42 21.94 21.46
N ASN A 253 0.63 22.73 21.55
CA ASN A 253 1.90 22.39 22.21
C ASN A 253 2.52 21.10 21.65
N TRP A 254 2.39 20.85 20.36
CA TRP A 254 2.99 19.71 19.67
C TRP A 254 4.36 20.11 19.09
N PRO A 255 5.41 19.34 19.35
CA PRO A 255 6.72 19.64 18.78
C PRO A 255 6.74 19.32 17.28
N LEU A 256 7.36 20.20 16.50
CA LEU A 256 7.72 19.88 15.10
C LEU A 256 8.85 18.85 15.07
N ALA A 257 8.86 18.03 14.02
CA ALA A 257 9.98 17.11 13.78
C ALA A 257 11.28 17.90 13.60
N GLN A 258 12.33 17.50 14.33
CA GLN A 258 13.65 18.15 14.24
C GLN A 258 14.44 17.63 13.05
N ARG A 259 14.21 16.37 12.66
CA ARG A 259 14.89 15.71 11.53
C ARG A 259 13.92 14.84 10.77
N ILE A 260 14.06 14.82 9.45
CA ILE A 260 13.36 13.93 8.53
C ILE A 260 14.42 13.23 7.69
N ASP A 261 14.37 11.90 7.64
CA ASP A 261 15.37 11.06 6.99
C ASP A 261 15.00 10.68 5.55
N ARG A 262 13.75 10.86 5.17
CA ARG A 262 13.24 10.51 3.83
C ARG A 262 11.92 11.20 3.49
N VAL A 263 11.71 11.40 2.21
CA VAL A 263 10.45 11.87 1.65
C VAL A 263 10.03 10.91 0.53
N TYR A 264 8.80 10.40 0.57
CA TYR A 264 8.24 9.57 -0.51
C TYR A 264 7.45 10.42 -1.49
N ALA A 265 7.84 10.36 -2.77
CA ALA A 265 7.12 10.99 -3.85
C ALA A 265 6.09 10.00 -4.45
N SER A 266 4.82 10.38 -4.43
CA SER A 266 3.72 9.56 -4.99
C SER A 266 3.27 10.07 -6.37
N LYS A 267 4.18 10.62 -7.16
CA LYS A 267 3.89 11.27 -8.44
C LYS A 267 3.26 10.30 -9.45
N SER A 268 3.80 9.11 -9.58
CA SER A 268 3.30 8.07 -10.48
C SER A 268 1.89 7.60 -10.09
N ALA A 269 1.56 7.55 -8.79
CA ALA A 269 0.22 7.21 -8.35
C ALA A 269 -0.84 8.20 -8.83
N SER A 270 -0.55 9.50 -8.89
CA SER A 270 -1.49 10.49 -9.41
C SER A 270 -1.54 10.53 -10.93
N SER A 271 -0.39 10.50 -11.62
CA SER A 271 -0.32 10.69 -13.08
C SER A 271 -0.67 9.44 -13.88
N VAL A 272 -0.40 8.24 -13.35
CA VAL A 272 -0.60 6.96 -14.05
C VAL A 272 -1.75 6.16 -13.45
N LEU A 273 -1.78 5.97 -12.13
CA LEU A 273 -2.86 5.24 -11.47
C LEU A 273 -4.17 6.06 -11.38
N GLY A 274 -4.09 7.39 -11.51
CA GLY A 274 -5.24 8.29 -11.36
C GLY A 274 -5.71 8.44 -9.91
N TRP A 275 -4.86 8.09 -8.95
CA TRP A 275 -5.16 8.15 -7.52
C TRP A 275 -4.65 9.45 -6.90
N HIS A 276 -5.46 10.04 -6.02
CA HIS A 276 -5.11 11.20 -5.22
C HIS A 276 -5.46 10.94 -3.76
N PHE A 277 -4.53 11.27 -2.84
CA PHE A 277 -4.82 11.22 -1.40
C PHE A 277 -5.86 12.30 -1.04
N ARG A 278 -6.66 12.01 -0.01
CA ARG A 278 -7.68 12.93 0.54
C ARG A 278 -7.39 13.35 1.97
N PHE A 279 -6.68 12.51 2.72
CA PHE A 279 -6.40 12.68 4.13
C PHE A 279 -4.93 13.03 4.35
N GLY A 280 -4.59 14.30 4.13
CA GLY A 280 -3.25 14.85 4.28
C GLY A 280 -2.85 15.11 5.73
N TYR A 281 -1.78 15.85 5.89
CA TYR A 281 -1.24 16.28 7.20
C TYR A 281 -2.12 17.31 7.91
N ASP A 282 -3.00 18.00 7.20
CA ASP A 282 -3.92 19.03 7.67
C ASP A 282 -5.25 18.48 8.21
N GLU A 283 -5.52 17.20 7.95
CA GLU A 283 -6.72 16.48 8.39
C GLU A 283 -6.57 15.82 9.78
N VAL A 284 -5.69 16.34 10.66
CA VAL A 284 -5.35 15.73 11.96
C VAL A 284 -5.66 16.65 13.12
#